data_5f7d0c49c7cb43970173c6ba6a9c8508
#
_entry.id   5f7d0c49c7cb43970173c6ba6a9c8508
#
_cell.length_a   1.000
_cell.length_b   1.000
_cell.length_c   1.000
_cell.angle_alpha   90.00
_cell.angle_beta   90.00
_cell.angle_gamma   90.00
#
_symmetry.space_group_name_H-M   'P 1'
#
loop_
_entity.id
_entity.type
_entity.pdbx_description
1 polymer ?
#
loop_
_entity_poly.entity_id
_entity_poly.type
_entity_poly.pdbx_seq_one_letter_code
_entity_poly.pdbx_strand_id
1 'polypeptide(L)'
;DHIQHHGFEAYFVGGSVRDYLMGRDIHDIDITTSATPNEIEDIFEKTIPIGKEHGTINVVYHHENYEVTTFRAEEDYVDHRRPSEVHFVRDLYQDVQRRDFTVNAIAMDSNYKTYDYFEGERDLKERLIRTVGEPRERFEEDALRIIRGLRFQAQLDFKIVDNTFDAMRKQIADIQYLSIERIVVELKKLIKGINVCLLYTSPSPRD
;
A
#
# COMPACT_ATOMS: atom_id res chain seq x y z
N ASP A 1 -9.99 -5.84 17.09
CA ASP A 1 -10.78 -5.74 18.34
C ASP A 1 -9.96 -5.20 19.51
N HIS A 2 -8.71 -5.67 19.73
CA HIS A 2 -7.91 -5.26 20.89
C HIS A 2 -7.65 -3.75 20.93
N ILE A 3 -7.30 -3.14 19.81
CA ILE A 3 -7.10 -1.68 19.68
C ILE A 3 -8.43 -0.93 19.93
N GLN A 4 -9.52 -1.45 19.40
CA GLN A 4 -10.86 -0.85 19.57
C GLN A 4 -11.33 -0.88 21.03
N HIS A 5 -11.02 -1.93 21.78
CA HIS A 5 -11.31 -2.01 23.21
C HIS A 5 -10.60 -0.93 24.05
N HIS A 6 -9.51 -0.37 23.53
CA HIS A 6 -8.80 0.76 24.12
C HIS A 6 -9.32 2.13 23.66
N GLY A 7 -10.42 2.15 22.91
CA GLY A 7 -11.08 3.38 22.46
C GLY A 7 -10.51 3.99 21.17
N PHE A 8 -9.73 3.25 20.41
CA PHE A 8 -9.17 3.71 19.15
C PHE A 8 -9.84 3.05 17.95
N GLU A 9 -9.86 3.73 16.80
CA GLU A 9 -10.25 3.13 15.54
C GLU A 9 -9.12 2.26 15.00
N ALA A 10 -9.47 1.15 14.37
CA ALA A 10 -8.53 0.27 13.68
C ALA A 10 -9.20 -0.39 12.47
N TYR A 11 -8.48 -0.42 11.35
CA TYR A 11 -8.95 -0.99 10.11
C TYR A 11 -7.84 -1.79 9.42
N PHE A 12 -8.21 -2.90 8.80
CA PHE A 12 -7.37 -3.56 7.82
C PHE A 12 -7.30 -2.70 6.56
N VAL A 13 -6.14 -2.62 5.91
CA VAL A 13 -5.94 -1.77 4.74
C VAL A 13 -4.97 -2.40 3.73
N GLY A 14 -4.86 -1.79 2.59
CA GLY A 14 -3.82 -2.07 1.61
C GLY A 14 -3.97 -3.41 0.91
N GLY A 15 -2.83 -4.03 0.59
CA GLY A 15 -2.79 -5.27 -0.16
C GLY A 15 -3.49 -6.44 0.50
N SER A 16 -3.56 -6.50 1.83
CA SER A 16 -4.28 -7.56 2.55
C SER A 16 -5.79 -7.51 2.31
N VAL A 17 -6.38 -6.33 2.31
CA VAL A 17 -7.81 -6.15 2.01
C VAL A 17 -8.09 -6.46 0.54
N ARG A 18 -7.27 -5.94 -0.36
CA ARG A 18 -7.35 -6.25 -1.78
C ARG A 18 -7.33 -7.75 -2.02
N ASP A 19 -6.36 -8.46 -1.47
CA ASP A 19 -6.18 -9.90 -1.67
C ASP A 19 -7.34 -10.69 -1.05
N TYR A 20 -7.83 -10.27 0.11
CA TYR A 20 -9.04 -10.86 0.72
C TYR A 20 -10.26 -10.73 -0.21
N LEU A 21 -10.52 -9.54 -0.75
CA LEU A 21 -11.65 -9.28 -1.66
C LEU A 21 -11.52 -10.03 -2.99
N MET A 22 -10.29 -10.35 -3.41
CA MET A 22 -10.02 -11.17 -4.60
C MET A 22 -10.04 -12.67 -4.34
N GLY A 23 -10.23 -13.12 -3.10
CA GLY A 23 -10.14 -14.52 -2.71
C GLY A 23 -8.72 -15.09 -2.79
N ARG A 24 -7.69 -14.25 -2.68
CA ARG A 24 -6.28 -14.65 -2.65
C ARG A 24 -5.81 -14.89 -1.23
N ASP A 25 -4.72 -15.64 -1.10
CA ASP A 25 -4.05 -15.84 0.19
C ASP A 25 -3.50 -14.51 0.71
N ILE A 26 -3.69 -14.30 2.02
CA ILE A 26 -3.20 -13.11 2.72
C ILE A 26 -1.90 -13.49 3.42
N HIS A 27 -0.81 -12.77 3.12
CA HIS A 27 0.50 -13.04 3.70
C HIS A 27 0.90 -12.01 4.75
N ASP A 28 0.72 -10.74 4.45
CA ASP A 28 1.07 -9.63 5.32
C ASP A 28 -0.18 -8.83 5.65
N ILE A 29 -0.43 -8.59 6.93
CA ILE A 29 -1.61 -7.85 7.38
C ILE A 29 -1.18 -6.46 7.81
N ASP A 30 -1.71 -5.45 7.10
CA ASP A 30 -1.54 -4.04 7.42
C ASP A 30 -2.77 -3.52 8.13
N ILE A 31 -2.55 -2.84 9.25
CA ILE A 31 -3.59 -2.18 10.03
C ILE A 31 -3.29 -0.69 10.09
N THR A 32 -4.31 0.13 9.89
CA THR A 32 -4.24 1.56 10.16
C THR A 32 -5.13 1.92 11.35
N THR A 33 -4.69 2.84 12.20
CA THR A 33 -5.34 3.15 13.47
C THR A 33 -5.26 4.62 13.83
N SER A 34 -6.22 5.08 14.64
CA SER A 34 -6.16 6.41 15.27
C SER A 34 -5.18 6.47 16.45
N ALA A 35 -4.71 5.33 16.97
CA ALA A 35 -3.72 5.28 18.05
C ALA A 35 -2.35 5.75 17.55
N THR A 36 -1.65 6.54 18.35
CA THR A 36 -0.26 6.94 18.08
C THR A 36 0.70 5.75 18.27
N PRO A 37 1.93 5.80 17.74
CA PRO A 37 2.91 4.74 17.96
C PRO A 37 3.15 4.41 19.43
N ASN A 38 3.21 5.42 20.30
CA ASN A 38 3.37 5.20 21.73
C ASN A 38 2.14 4.52 22.34
N GLU A 39 0.94 4.92 21.96
CA GLU A 39 -0.30 4.28 22.40
C GLU A 39 -0.38 2.82 21.95
N ILE A 40 0.11 2.50 20.75
CA ILE A 40 0.19 1.11 20.24
C ILE A 40 1.16 0.28 21.08
N GLU A 41 2.31 0.83 21.42
CA GLU A 41 3.29 0.16 22.29
C GLU A 41 2.74 -0.09 23.69
N ASP A 42 1.89 0.79 24.22
CA ASP A 42 1.24 0.63 25.51
C ASP A 42 0.13 -0.44 25.52
N ILE A 43 -0.55 -0.63 24.37
CA ILE A 43 -1.64 -1.59 24.23
C ILE A 43 -1.13 -3.04 24.12
N PHE A 44 -0.01 -3.27 23.44
CA PHE A 44 0.50 -4.60 23.13
C PHE A 44 1.77 -4.93 23.91
N GLU A 45 1.86 -6.17 24.40
CA GLU A 45 3.02 -6.63 25.19
C GLU A 45 4.28 -6.77 24.33
N LYS A 46 4.12 -7.17 23.07
CA LYS A 46 5.26 -7.43 22.18
C LYS A 46 5.15 -6.56 20.92
N THR A 47 6.02 -5.56 20.87
CA THR A 47 6.13 -4.63 19.74
C THR A 47 7.57 -4.49 19.29
N ILE A 48 7.77 -4.20 18.00
CA ILE A 48 9.06 -3.93 17.39
C ILE A 48 8.96 -2.55 16.74
N PRO A 49 9.72 -1.53 17.20
CA PRO A 49 9.55 -0.15 16.76
C PRO A 49 10.27 0.16 15.44
N ILE A 50 10.42 -0.80 14.55
CA ILE A 50 11.00 -0.58 13.22
C ILE A 50 10.03 0.27 12.39
N GLY A 51 10.47 1.48 11.99
CA GLY A 51 9.63 2.43 11.26
C GLY A 51 8.78 3.35 12.14
N LYS A 52 9.03 3.38 13.45
CA LYS A 52 8.31 4.24 14.40
C LYS A 52 8.37 5.72 14.01
N GLU A 53 9.48 6.18 13.48
CA GLU A 53 9.66 7.54 12.96
C GLU A 53 8.72 7.87 11.79
N HIS A 54 8.20 6.86 11.09
CA HIS A 54 7.19 6.97 10.03
C HIS A 54 5.78 6.61 10.50
N GLY A 55 5.61 6.36 11.80
CA GLY A 55 4.33 6.05 12.40
C GLY A 55 3.94 4.57 12.37
N THR A 56 4.88 3.67 12.06
CA THR A 56 4.63 2.22 11.95
C THR A 56 5.25 1.46 13.11
N ILE A 57 4.47 0.57 13.73
CA ILE A 57 4.91 -0.36 14.76
C ILE A 57 4.57 -1.78 14.30
N ASN A 58 5.53 -2.70 14.35
CA ASN A 58 5.26 -4.11 14.19
C ASN A 58 4.78 -4.71 15.52
N VAL A 59 3.61 -5.30 15.49
CA VAL A 59 2.99 -5.93 16.65
C VAL A 59 2.99 -7.45 16.48
N VAL A 60 3.45 -8.17 17.49
CA VAL A 60 3.34 -9.63 17.56
C VAL A 60 2.18 -9.96 18.49
N TYR A 61 1.11 -10.53 17.93
CA TYR A 61 -0.10 -10.87 18.67
C TYR A 61 -0.59 -12.26 18.26
N HIS A 62 -0.78 -13.14 19.24
CA HIS A 62 -1.14 -14.54 19.00
C HIS A 62 -0.23 -15.27 17.97
N HIS A 63 1.07 -15.06 18.06
CA HIS A 63 2.10 -15.61 17.16
C HIS A 63 2.04 -15.11 15.71
N GLU A 64 1.22 -14.10 15.43
CA GLU A 64 1.12 -13.43 14.14
C GLU A 64 1.76 -12.04 14.18
N ASN A 65 2.31 -11.62 13.04
CA ASN A 65 2.90 -10.30 12.89
C ASN A 65 1.93 -9.37 12.15
N TYR A 66 1.73 -8.18 12.74
CA TYR A 66 0.90 -7.13 12.17
C TYR A 66 1.72 -5.86 12.03
N GLU A 67 1.64 -5.24 10.88
CA GLU A 67 2.18 -3.90 10.67
C GLU A 67 1.09 -2.88 10.97
N VAL A 68 1.24 -2.13 12.07
CA VAL A 68 0.25 -1.18 12.56
C VAL A 68 0.77 0.23 12.37
N THR A 69 0.08 1.00 11.55
CA THR A 69 0.44 2.38 11.20
C THR A 69 -0.62 3.36 11.70
N THR A 70 -0.19 4.40 12.40
CA THR A 70 -1.05 5.51 12.79
C THR A 70 -1.58 6.25 11.57
N PHE A 71 -2.84 6.67 11.59
CA PHE A 71 -3.39 7.54 10.54
C PHE A 71 -2.46 8.72 10.28
N ARG A 72 -2.09 8.93 9.03
CA ARG A 72 -1.20 10.01 8.66
C ARG A 72 -1.62 10.66 7.35
N ALA A 73 -1.47 11.98 7.28
CA ALA A 73 -1.42 12.74 6.04
C ALA A 73 0.05 13.05 5.76
N GLU A 74 0.43 12.98 4.52
CA GLU A 74 1.77 13.35 4.07
C GLU A 74 1.68 14.74 3.47
N GLU A 75 2.50 15.65 4.01
CA GLU A 75 2.64 17.02 3.52
C GLU A 75 4.09 17.24 3.06
N ASP A 76 4.27 18.19 2.15
CA ASP A 76 5.55 18.66 1.68
C ASP A 76 6.46 17.58 1.02
N TYR A 77 6.04 17.13 -0.15
CA TYR A 77 6.91 16.36 -1.04
C TYR A 77 7.98 17.27 -1.66
N VAL A 78 9.24 16.93 -1.45
CA VAL A 78 10.39 17.63 -2.02
C VAL A 78 11.07 16.73 -3.05
N ASP A 79 11.26 17.25 -4.25
CA ASP A 79 12.03 16.59 -5.32
C ASP A 79 11.59 15.15 -5.65
N HIS A 80 10.30 14.89 -5.81
CA HIS A 80 9.73 13.61 -6.19
C HIS A 80 10.06 12.45 -5.24
N ARG A 81 10.38 12.77 -3.98
CA ARG A 81 10.75 11.83 -2.92
C ARG A 81 9.65 11.72 -1.87
N ARG A 82 9.86 10.83 -0.90
CA ARG A 82 9.00 10.77 0.28
C ARG A 82 8.93 12.13 0.97
N PRO A 83 7.79 12.48 1.57
CA PRO A 83 7.66 13.72 2.32
C PRO A 83 8.69 13.80 3.44
N SER A 84 9.17 15.01 3.71
CA SER A 84 10.13 15.27 4.78
C SER A 84 9.53 15.08 6.16
N GLU A 85 8.21 15.29 6.28
CA GLU A 85 7.47 15.20 7.52
C GLU A 85 6.22 14.34 7.36
N VAL A 86 5.86 13.63 8.44
CA VAL A 86 4.63 12.85 8.54
C VAL A 86 3.77 13.47 9.63
N HIS A 87 2.55 13.88 9.25
CA HIS A 87 1.56 14.40 10.19
C HIS A 87 0.56 13.31 10.55
N PHE A 88 0.41 13.02 11.84
CA PHE A 88 -0.61 12.11 12.33
C PHE A 88 -1.97 12.79 12.31
N VAL A 89 -2.97 12.09 11.80
CA VAL A 89 -4.36 12.53 11.74
C VAL A 89 -5.26 11.52 12.43
N ARG A 90 -6.49 11.94 12.77
CA ARG A 90 -7.48 11.05 13.41
C ARG A 90 -8.61 10.64 12.45
N ASP A 91 -8.35 10.71 11.15
CA ASP A 91 -9.36 10.49 10.10
C ASP A 91 -8.89 9.43 9.10
N LEU A 92 -9.66 8.35 8.99
CA LEU A 92 -9.41 7.27 8.03
C LEU A 92 -9.41 7.78 6.57
N TYR A 93 -10.31 8.70 6.22
CA TYR A 93 -10.38 9.24 4.86
C TYR A 93 -9.05 9.88 4.44
N GLN A 94 -8.45 10.69 5.30
CA GLN A 94 -7.16 11.32 5.03
C GLN A 94 -6.04 10.29 4.89
N ASP A 95 -6.07 9.23 5.71
CA ASP A 95 -5.08 8.15 5.64
C ASP A 95 -5.16 7.37 4.33
N VAL A 96 -6.36 7.06 3.85
CA VAL A 96 -6.50 6.33 2.57
C VAL A 96 -6.29 7.23 1.36
N GLN A 97 -6.58 8.52 1.47
CA GLN A 97 -6.38 9.50 0.40
C GLN A 97 -4.91 9.65 -0.04
N ARG A 98 -3.96 9.47 0.87
CA ARG A 98 -2.52 9.54 0.58
C ARG A 98 -1.97 8.31 -0.13
N ARG A 99 -2.75 7.24 -0.26
CA ARG A 99 -2.31 5.97 -0.87
C ARG A 99 -2.15 6.10 -2.38
N ASP A 100 -1.44 5.14 -2.96
CA ASP A 100 -1.06 5.17 -4.38
C ASP A 100 -2.23 4.87 -5.33
N PHE A 101 -2.83 3.69 -5.20
CA PHE A 101 -3.85 3.19 -6.13
C PHE A 101 -5.15 2.85 -5.41
N THR A 102 -6.27 2.99 -6.12
CA THR A 102 -7.60 2.78 -5.57
C THR A 102 -7.79 1.37 -5.00
N VAL A 103 -7.24 0.36 -5.67
CA VAL A 103 -7.32 -1.05 -5.23
C VAL A 103 -6.55 -1.31 -3.92
N ASN A 104 -5.63 -0.43 -3.55
CA ASN A 104 -4.87 -0.47 -2.30
C ASN A 104 -5.38 0.55 -1.27
N ALA A 105 -6.46 1.26 -1.57
CA ALA A 105 -7.04 2.31 -0.73
C ALA A 105 -8.42 1.92 -0.18
N ILE A 106 -8.66 0.63 0.00
CA ILE A 106 -9.86 0.07 0.61
C ILE A 106 -9.52 -0.31 2.04
N ALA A 107 -10.31 0.16 3.00
CA ALA A 107 -10.21 -0.24 4.40
C ALA A 107 -11.34 -1.21 4.76
N MET A 108 -11.11 -2.02 5.79
CA MET A 108 -12.09 -2.99 6.27
C MET A 108 -12.05 -3.04 7.80
N ASP A 109 -13.20 -3.00 8.44
CA ASP A 109 -13.28 -3.15 9.89
C ASP A 109 -13.32 -4.63 10.33
N SER A 110 -13.36 -4.86 11.65
CA SER A 110 -13.41 -6.20 12.23
C SER A 110 -14.70 -6.98 11.93
N ASN A 111 -15.73 -6.31 11.44
CA ASN A 111 -16.99 -6.91 10.99
C ASN A 111 -17.04 -7.16 9.47
N TYR A 112 -15.89 -7.03 8.79
CA TYR A 112 -15.76 -7.17 7.33
C TYR A 112 -16.53 -6.12 6.52
N LYS A 113 -16.92 -5.02 7.16
CA LYS A 113 -17.46 -3.87 6.43
C LYS A 113 -16.33 -3.09 5.76
N THR A 114 -16.49 -2.83 4.45
CA THR A 114 -15.53 -2.06 3.67
C THR A 114 -15.82 -0.56 3.74
N TYR A 115 -14.74 0.21 3.70
CA TYR A 115 -14.73 1.67 3.61
C TYR A 115 -13.97 2.03 2.34
N ASP A 116 -14.73 2.29 1.28
CA ASP A 116 -14.21 2.42 -0.08
C ASP A 116 -14.52 3.83 -0.63
N TYR A 117 -13.72 4.80 -0.26
CA TYR A 117 -13.91 6.21 -0.62
C TYR A 117 -13.55 6.53 -2.08
N PHE A 118 -12.76 5.69 -2.74
CA PHE A 118 -12.19 5.95 -4.07
C PHE A 118 -12.60 4.89 -5.11
N GLU A 119 -13.67 4.17 -4.84
CA GLU A 119 -14.21 3.14 -5.75
C GLU A 119 -13.20 2.01 -6.09
N GLY A 120 -12.36 1.65 -5.14
CA GLY A 120 -11.38 0.58 -5.29
C GLY A 120 -12.00 -0.78 -5.54
N GLU A 121 -13.17 -1.10 -4.96
CA GLU A 121 -13.87 -2.36 -5.19
C GLU A 121 -14.35 -2.47 -6.65
N ARG A 122 -14.79 -1.35 -7.24
CA ARG A 122 -15.14 -1.32 -8.67
C ARG A 122 -13.92 -1.58 -9.54
N ASP A 123 -12.80 -0.91 -9.26
CA ASP A 123 -11.56 -1.11 -10.00
C ASP A 123 -11.01 -2.53 -9.82
N LEU A 124 -11.19 -3.17 -8.66
CA LEU A 124 -10.88 -4.58 -8.45
C LEU A 124 -11.72 -5.48 -9.36
N LYS A 125 -13.01 -5.24 -9.43
CA LYS A 125 -13.95 -6.02 -10.27
C LYS A 125 -13.61 -5.87 -11.75
N GLU A 126 -13.28 -4.67 -12.17
CA GLU A 126 -12.90 -4.36 -13.56
C GLU A 126 -11.43 -4.66 -13.87
N ARG A 127 -10.64 -5.05 -12.87
CA ARG A 127 -9.22 -5.38 -12.97
C ARG A 127 -8.38 -4.20 -13.49
N LEU A 128 -8.54 -3.06 -12.84
CA LEU A 128 -7.89 -1.81 -13.23
C LEU A 128 -6.91 -1.30 -12.16
N ILE A 129 -5.80 -0.73 -12.61
CA ILE A 129 -4.88 0.07 -11.80
C ILE A 129 -5.15 1.53 -12.10
N ARG A 130 -5.61 2.25 -11.09
CA ARG A 130 -5.95 3.68 -11.12
C ARG A 130 -5.37 4.36 -9.89
N THR A 131 -4.76 5.54 -10.04
CA THR A 131 -4.29 6.31 -8.90
C THR A 131 -5.44 6.84 -8.05
N VAL A 132 -5.19 6.99 -6.76
CA VAL A 132 -6.04 7.77 -5.86
C VAL A 132 -5.81 9.24 -6.18
N GLY A 133 -6.81 9.90 -6.77
CA GLY A 133 -6.68 11.29 -7.23
C GLY A 133 -5.96 11.43 -8.57
N GLU A 134 -5.45 12.63 -8.83
CA GLU A 134 -4.84 12.98 -10.11
C GLU A 134 -3.49 12.27 -10.31
N PRO A 135 -3.32 11.48 -11.38
CA PRO A 135 -2.10 10.68 -11.59
C PRO A 135 -0.83 11.52 -11.62
N ARG A 136 -0.87 12.66 -12.29
CA ARG A 136 0.29 13.55 -12.38
C ARG A 136 0.78 13.98 -11.01
N GLU A 137 -0.12 14.42 -10.15
CA GLU A 137 0.21 14.84 -8.79
C GLU A 137 0.77 13.69 -7.96
N ARG A 138 0.16 12.50 -8.03
CA ARG A 138 0.62 11.32 -7.29
C ARG A 138 2.04 10.92 -7.67
N PHE A 139 2.40 10.99 -8.94
CA PHE A 139 3.75 10.66 -9.39
C PHE A 139 4.76 11.79 -9.16
N GLU A 140 4.33 13.05 -9.14
CA GLU A 140 5.16 14.18 -8.71
C GLU A 140 5.51 14.08 -7.22
N GLU A 141 4.58 13.66 -6.38
CA GLU A 141 4.81 13.45 -4.95
C GLU A 141 5.84 12.36 -4.68
N ASP A 142 5.70 11.22 -5.32
CA ASP A 142 6.63 10.10 -5.17
C ASP A 142 6.70 9.27 -6.46
N ALA A 143 7.80 9.40 -7.19
CA ALA A 143 8.01 8.69 -8.46
C ALA A 143 8.11 7.16 -8.29
N LEU A 144 8.35 6.64 -7.07
CA LEU A 144 8.32 5.20 -6.79
C LEU A 144 6.96 4.59 -7.10
N ARG A 145 5.89 5.37 -7.02
CA ARG A 145 4.53 4.94 -7.39
C ARG A 145 4.42 4.46 -8.82
N ILE A 146 5.27 4.98 -9.73
CA ILE A 146 5.33 4.51 -11.12
C ILE A 146 5.81 3.05 -11.16
N ILE A 147 6.90 2.75 -10.46
CA ILE A 147 7.45 1.38 -10.38
C ILE A 147 6.44 0.46 -9.67
N ARG A 148 5.81 0.93 -8.62
CA ARG A 148 4.77 0.19 -7.89
C ARG A 148 3.58 -0.14 -8.81
N GLY A 149 3.13 0.80 -9.64
CA GLY A 149 2.05 0.56 -10.60
C GLY A 149 2.38 -0.52 -11.61
N LEU A 150 3.58 -0.51 -12.16
CA LEU A 150 4.08 -1.56 -13.07
C LEU A 150 4.18 -2.92 -12.35
N ARG A 151 4.63 -2.92 -11.10
CA ARG A 151 4.66 -4.13 -10.27
C ARG A 151 3.26 -4.70 -10.06
N PHE A 152 2.29 -3.89 -9.68
CA PHE A 152 0.91 -4.35 -9.48
C PHE A 152 0.27 -4.83 -10.78
N GLN A 153 0.54 -4.17 -11.90
CA GLN A 153 0.11 -4.66 -13.21
C GLN A 153 0.60 -6.09 -13.46
N ALA A 154 1.89 -6.34 -13.23
CA ALA A 154 2.50 -7.64 -13.46
C ALA A 154 2.03 -8.71 -12.46
N GLN A 155 1.86 -8.35 -11.18
CA GLN A 155 1.46 -9.29 -10.13
C GLN A 155 -0.02 -9.64 -10.17
N LEU A 156 -0.87 -8.70 -10.51
CA LEU A 156 -2.33 -8.84 -10.47
C LEU A 156 -2.92 -9.17 -11.83
N ASP A 157 -2.16 -8.98 -12.91
CA ASP A 157 -2.65 -9.06 -14.28
C ASP A 157 -3.82 -8.08 -14.52
N PHE A 158 -3.62 -6.85 -14.04
CA PHE A 158 -4.57 -5.74 -14.19
C PHE A 158 -4.11 -4.78 -15.29
N LYS A 159 -5.05 -4.08 -15.89
CA LYS A 159 -4.75 -3.01 -16.85
C LYS A 159 -4.56 -1.68 -16.14
N ILE A 160 -3.49 -0.96 -16.45
CA ILE A 160 -3.34 0.43 -16.04
C ILE A 160 -4.26 1.30 -16.91
N VAL A 161 -5.11 2.13 -16.27
CA VAL A 161 -6.02 3.01 -17.02
C VAL A 161 -5.22 4.07 -17.80
N ASP A 162 -5.77 4.54 -18.92
CA ASP A 162 -5.04 5.35 -19.90
C ASP A 162 -4.44 6.64 -19.33
N ASN A 163 -5.19 7.39 -18.53
CA ASN A 163 -4.69 8.63 -17.93
C ASN A 163 -3.54 8.38 -16.93
N THR A 164 -3.60 7.30 -16.19
CA THR A 164 -2.53 6.88 -15.27
C THR A 164 -1.30 6.45 -16.03
N PHE A 165 -1.47 5.66 -17.09
CA PHE A 165 -0.36 5.22 -17.94
C PHE A 165 0.32 6.39 -18.67
N ASP A 166 -0.46 7.35 -19.17
CA ASP A 166 0.09 8.55 -19.82
C ASP A 166 0.92 9.39 -18.85
N ALA A 167 0.47 9.55 -17.60
CA ALA A 167 1.22 10.24 -16.57
C ALA A 167 2.53 9.49 -16.22
N MET A 168 2.49 8.16 -16.14
CA MET A 168 3.68 7.34 -15.95
C MET A 168 4.71 7.57 -17.05
N ARG A 169 4.28 7.54 -18.31
CA ARG A 169 5.17 7.77 -19.45
C ARG A 169 5.85 9.15 -19.42
N LYS A 170 5.10 10.18 -19.05
CA LYS A 170 5.62 11.54 -18.98
C LYS A 170 6.59 11.76 -17.83
N GLN A 171 6.43 11.02 -16.74
CA GLN A 171 7.14 11.25 -15.50
C GLN A 171 8.15 10.15 -15.15
N ILE A 172 8.33 9.16 -16.02
CA ILE A 172 9.25 8.03 -15.78
C ILE A 172 10.70 8.49 -15.51
N ALA A 173 11.12 9.60 -16.08
CA ALA A 173 12.46 10.14 -15.86
C ALA A 173 12.69 10.57 -14.39
N ASP A 174 11.63 10.83 -13.64
CA ASP A 174 11.70 11.27 -12.25
C ASP A 174 12.19 10.15 -11.30
N ILE A 175 12.21 8.89 -11.75
CA ILE A 175 12.84 7.80 -10.99
C ILE A 175 14.33 8.05 -10.70
N GLN A 176 15.00 8.88 -11.49
CA GLN A 176 16.39 9.26 -11.21
C GLN A 176 16.60 9.93 -9.85
N TYR A 177 15.55 10.53 -9.28
CA TYR A 177 15.60 11.18 -7.97
C TYR A 177 15.39 10.21 -6.79
N LEU A 178 15.04 8.95 -7.07
CA LEU A 178 14.82 7.93 -6.06
C LEU A 178 16.15 7.30 -5.62
N SER A 179 16.21 6.88 -4.35
CA SER A 179 17.33 6.08 -3.89
C SER A 179 17.33 4.69 -4.53
N ILE A 180 18.51 4.16 -4.83
CA ILE A 180 18.66 2.82 -5.42
C ILE A 180 18.05 1.77 -4.51
N GLU A 181 18.17 1.92 -3.19
CA GLU A 181 17.62 0.99 -2.21
C GLU A 181 16.10 0.85 -2.34
N ARG A 182 15.39 1.95 -2.49
CA ARG A 182 13.92 1.95 -2.69
C ARG A 182 13.54 1.24 -3.99
N ILE A 183 14.26 1.51 -5.08
CA ILE A 183 14.04 0.87 -6.37
C ILE A 183 14.28 -0.64 -6.28
N VAL A 184 15.39 -1.06 -5.66
CA VAL A 184 15.75 -2.46 -5.49
C VAL A 184 14.71 -3.22 -4.66
N VAL A 185 14.17 -2.61 -3.62
CA VAL A 185 13.08 -3.23 -2.82
C VAL A 185 11.87 -3.54 -3.69
N GLU A 186 11.43 -2.59 -4.52
CA GLU A 186 10.29 -2.80 -5.42
C GLU A 186 10.59 -3.85 -6.52
N LEU A 187 11.78 -3.83 -7.09
CA LEU A 187 12.21 -4.84 -8.07
C LEU A 187 12.25 -6.24 -7.48
N LYS A 188 12.74 -6.39 -6.24
CA LYS A 188 12.72 -7.68 -5.53
C LYS A 188 11.29 -8.19 -5.34
N LYS A 189 10.36 -7.31 -4.97
CA LYS A 189 8.94 -7.66 -4.85
C LYS A 189 8.34 -8.06 -6.19
N LEU A 190 8.69 -7.35 -7.27
CA LEU A 190 8.27 -7.69 -8.63
C LEU A 190 8.73 -9.11 -9.02
N ILE A 191 10.02 -9.40 -8.83
CA ILE A 191 10.59 -10.71 -9.18
C ILE A 191 9.94 -11.84 -8.38
N LYS A 192 9.71 -11.63 -7.08
CA LYS A 192 9.02 -12.62 -6.22
C LYS A 192 7.56 -12.82 -6.59
N GLY A 193 6.91 -11.80 -7.11
CA GLY A 193 5.51 -11.83 -7.47
C GLY A 193 5.22 -12.24 -8.91
N ILE A 194 6.23 -12.29 -9.78
CA ILE A 194 6.10 -12.89 -11.10
C ILE A 194 5.80 -14.36 -10.88
N ASN A 195 4.60 -14.76 -11.23
CA ASN A 195 4.10 -16.10 -11.07
C ASN A 195 5.10 -17.06 -11.71
N VAL A 196 5.72 -17.92 -10.89
CA VAL A 196 6.60 -19.00 -11.36
C VAL A 196 5.89 -19.84 -12.43
N CYS A 197 4.56 -19.90 -12.41
CA CYS A 197 3.74 -20.53 -13.44
C CYS A 197 3.93 -19.93 -14.83
N LEU A 198 4.17 -18.63 -14.98
CA LEU A 198 4.45 -18.02 -16.30
C LEU A 198 5.82 -18.42 -16.85
N LEU A 199 6.78 -18.72 -15.96
CA LEU A 199 8.09 -19.25 -16.36
C LEU A 199 8.01 -20.73 -16.78
N TYR A 200 7.04 -21.47 -16.25
CA TYR A 200 6.81 -22.87 -16.62
C TYR A 200 5.94 -23.06 -17.87
N THR A 201 5.22 -22.05 -18.29
CA THR A 201 4.39 -22.08 -19.53
C THR A 201 5.10 -21.50 -20.76
N SER A 202 6.33 -21.03 -20.60
CA SER A 202 7.18 -20.70 -21.75
C SER A 202 7.46 -22.00 -22.51
N PRO A 203 7.15 -22.08 -23.81
CA PRO A 203 7.49 -23.28 -24.59
C PRO A 203 9.00 -23.47 -24.49
N SER A 204 9.41 -24.63 -24.05
CA SER A 204 10.81 -25.03 -24.09
C SER A 204 11.30 -24.92 -25.52
N PRO A 205 12.43 -24.26 -25.78
CA PRO A 205 13.02 -24.37 -27.09
C PRO A 205 13.57 -25.78 -27.25
N ARG A 206 12.75 -26.66 -27.77
CA ARG A 206 13.16 -27.96 -28.25
C ARG A 206 12.49 -28.20 -29.59
N ASP A 207 13.38 -28.33 -30.52
CA ASP A 207 13.33 -28.81 -31.88
C ASP A 207 13.03 -27.75 -32.94
#